data_a8ea90b65628325916daf15b0a5f1fa7
#
_entry.id   a8ea90b65628325916daf15b0a5f1fa7
#
_cell.length_a   1.000
_cell.length_b   1.000
_cell.length_c   1.000
_cell.angle_alpha   90.00
_cell.angle_beta   90.00
_cell.angle_gamma   90.00
#
_symmetry.space_group_name_H-M   'P 1'
#
loop_
_entity.id
_entity.type
_entity.pdbx_description
1 polymer ?
#
loop_
_entity_poly.entity_id
_entity_poly.type
_entity_poly.pdbx_seq_one_letter_code
_entity_poly.pdbx_strand_id
1 'polypeptide(L)'
;RDHYGREYDTRWDKLNFSACIQQGNYQHRGEQGMFEAVGFKLFELAGVEAPKTHWVHFRIIDEAKETGATQHNGDFWGLYLVIEQMDGRFLDEHNLPDGNLYKMEGGTGELNNQGSTAVTDKSDLNTYLSRYKGNPSENWWRQNMDLPRYYSYRTIVEGIHHYDIGYGKNYFYYLNPETQRWSTLPWDLDLTWANNMYGNGNDPFKSKLLGKPVFKLEYGNRAREILDLLFNDDEGYRLIDEFAAIIDEPTGRMPSIVDADRAMWDTHPIMSSGKVNGSKAGKGRFYQKAGTKDFPGMVKIMKNYIRTRRNFILKSAARDTKHPNQPTITYVGSDSHPVNGLRFRSSPFSGRGGKFAGMKWRLAEVSAPDAPPYDPAQPRPYEINATWESDVLDKFTREIALPSGLAKVGYWYRARVR
;
A
#
# COMPACT_ATOMS: atom_id res chain seq x y z
N ARG A 1 -13.46 -13.17 3.85
CA ARG A 1 -13.30 -13.12 2.38
C ARG A 1 -12.82 -11.73 1.96
N ASP A 2 -12.01 -11.68 0.92
CA ASP A 2 -11.64 -10.42 0.29
C ASP A 2 -12.80 -9.83 -0.56
N HIS A 3 -12.61 -8.66 -1.15
CA HIS A 3 -13.62 -8.01 -1.97
C HIS A 3 -13.89 -8.70 -3.33
N TYR A 4 -13.12 -9.72 -3.68
CA TYR A 4 -13.39 -10.63 -4.80
C TYR A 4 -14.09 -11.92 -4.38
N GLY A 5 -14.53 -12.03 -3.12
CA GLY A 5 -15.20 -13.19 -2.56
C GLY A 5 -14.30 -14.39 -2.26
N ARG A 6 -12.96 -14.26 -2.43
CA ARG A 6 -12.02 -15.34 -2.11
C ARG A 6 -11.89 -15.47 -0.59
N GLU A 7 -11.85 -16.70 -0.12
CA GLU A 7 -11.64 -16.95 1.31
C GLU A 7 -10.21 -16.57 1.71
N TYR A 8 -10.06 -16.05 2.92
CA TYR A 8 -8.77 -15.93 3.55
C TYR A 8 -8.28 -17.30 4.00
N ASP A 9 -6.97 -17.50 4.00
CA ASP A 9 -6.38 -18.78 4.42
C ASP A 9 -6.59 -19.04 5.91
N THR A 10 -6.73 -17.97 6.69
CA THR A 10 -6.85 -18.01 8.14
C THR A 10 -8.20 -17.45 8.61
N ARG A 11 -8.75 -18.03 9.67
CA ARG A 11 -9.92 -17.47 10.38
C ARG A 11 -9.46 -16.44 11.40
N TRP A 12 -9.97 -15.23 11.29
CA TRP A 12 -9.66 -14.15 12.22
C TRP A 12 -10.52 -14.23 13.47
N ASP A 13 -9.88 -14.12 14.62
CA ASP A 13 -10.56 -14.12 15.92
C ASP A 13 -10.90 -12.72 16.39
N LYS A 14 -10.21 -11.71 15.85
CA LYS A 14 -10.36 -10.29 16.20
C LYS A 14 -10.38 -9.45 14.93
N LEU A 15 -11.20 -8.42 14.95
CA LEU A 15 -11.34 -7.45 13.87
C LEU A 15 -11.31 -6.04 14.43
N ASN A 16 -10.71 -5.12 13.71
CA ASN A 16 -10.81 -3.70 13.99
C ASN A 16 -11.84 -3.10 13.04
N PHE A 17 -12.74 -2.28 13.59
CA PHE A 17 -13.76 -1.57 12.84
C PHE A 17 -13.48 -0.07 12.92
N SER A 18 -13.20 0.55 11.77
CA SER A 18 -13.05 1.99 11.66
C SER A 18 -14.31 2.59 11.03
N ALA A 19 -14.90 3.56 11.70
CA ALA A 19 -15.98 4.36 11.14
C ALA A 19 -15.48 5.37 10.09
N CYS A 20 -14.20 5.47 9.88
CA CYS A 20 -13.53 6.32 8.89
C CYS A 20 -13.88 7.81 9.03
N ILE A 21 -14.23 8.23 10.24
CA ILE A 21 -14.56 9.61 10.60
C ILE A 21 -13.35 10.23 11.29
N GLN A 22 -12.60 11.02 10.56
CA GLN A 22 -11.49 11.75 11.14
C GLN A 22 -11.95 12.93 11.99
N GLN A 23 -11.26 13.10 13.12
CA GLN A 23 -11.56 14.17 14.06
C GLN A 23 -11.16 15.55 13.51
N GLY A 24 -11.94 16.51 13.89
CA GLY A 24 -11.86 17.94 13.94
C GLY A 24 -10.92 18.71 13.04
N ASN A 25 -9.64 18.49 13.10
CA ASN A 25 -8.65 19.35 12.46
C ASN A 25 -8.17 18.88 11.08
N TYR A 26 -8.57 17.70 10.65
CA TYR A 26 -8.08 17.09 9.44
C TYR A 26 -8.76 17.61 8.18
N GLN A 27 -8.00 17.68 7.10
CA GLN A 27 -8.45 18.38 5.91
C GLN A 27 -9.26 17.53 4.94
N HIS A 28 -9.18 16.19 5.07
CA HIS A 28 -9.71 15.24 4.11
C HIS A 28 -10.73 14.33 4.76
N ARG A 29 -11.87 14.89 5.13
CA ARG A 29 -13.02 14.11 5.61
C ARG A 29 -13.84 13.56 4.45
N GLY A 30 -14.48 12.43 4.68
CA GLY A 30 -15.38 11.84 3.70
C GLY A 30 -14.67 10.95 2.69
N GLU A 31 -13.51 10.40 3.06
CA GLU A 31 -12.76 9.46 2.23
C GLU A 31 -13.21 7.99 2.43
N GLN A 32 -14.13 7.74 3.34
CA GLN A 32 -14.75 6.44 3.64
C GLN A 32 -13.77 5.28 3.81
N GLY A 33 -12.64 5.49 4.47
CA GLY A 33 -11.61 4.47 4.68
C GLY A 33 -10.68 4.23 3.48
N MET A 34 -10.81 4.99 2.41
CA MET A 34 -9.96 4.87 1.23
C MET A 34 -8.48 5.06 1.56
N PHE A 35 -8.13 5.95 2.49
CA PHE A 35 -6.74 6.22 2.87
C PHE A 35 -6.06 4.99 3.44
N GLU A 36 -6.72 4.30 4.35
CA GLU A 36 -6.19 3.08 4.95
C GLU A 36 -6.22 1.91 3.96
N ALA A 37 -7.36 1.67 3.31
CA ALA A 37 -7.52 0.54 2.42
C ALA A 37 -6.55 0.58 1.23
N VAL A 38 -6.45 1.70 0.53
CA VAL A 38 -5.50 1.89 -0.57
C VAL A 38 -4.06 1.91 -0.06
N GLY A 39 -3.83 2.51 1.11
CA GLY A 39 -2.51 2.56 1.75
C GLY A 39 -1.98 1.16 2.07
N PHE A 40 -2.74 0.33 2.77
CA PHE A 40 -2.36 -1.05 3.09
C PHE A 40 -2.13 -1.87 1.81
N LYS A 41 -3.00 -1.73 0.81
CA LYS A 41 -2.82 -2.43 -0.46
C LYS A 41 -1.54 -2.00 -1.21
N LEU A 42 -1.16 -0.74 -1.15
CA LEU A 42 0.12 -0.27 -1.69
C LEU A 42 1.32 -0.90 -0.99
N PHE A 43 1.29 -1.07 0.34
CA PHE A 43 2.34 -1.78 1.07
C PHE A 43 2.42 -3.24 0.65
N GLU A 44 1.30 -3.95 0.61
CA GLU A 44 1.23 -5.35 0.17
C GLU A 44 1.81 -5.52 -1.24
N LEU A 45 1.36 -4.72 -2.20
CA LEU A 45 1.86 -4.75 -3.57
C LEU A 45 3.36 -4.40 -3.68
N ALA A 46 3.87 -3.57 -2.77
CA ALA A 46 5.29 -3.27 -2.70
C ALA A 46 6.13 -4.36 -2.00
N GLY A 47 5.51 -5.46 -1.54
CA GLY A 47 6.17 -6.58 -0.86
C GLY A 47 6.43 -6.32 0.63
N VAL A 48 5.53 -5.59 1.26
CA VAL A 48 5.49 -5.40 2.72
C VAL A 48 4.15 -5.92 3.22
N GLU A 49 4.14 -6.87 4.09
CA GLU A 49 2.91 -7.39 4.68
C GLU A 49 2.19 -6.27 5.41
N ALA A 50 0.90 -6.17 5.15
CA ALA A 50 0.03 -5.13 5.67
C ALA A 50 -1.36 -5.69 5.95
N PRO A 51 -2.10 -5.12 6.90
CA PRO A 51 -3.45 -5.56 7.19
C PRO A 51 -4.34 -5.62 5.95
N LYS A 52 -5.04 -6.73 5.77
CA LYS A 52 -6.13 -6.84 4.81
C LYS A 52 -7.31 -6.01 5.28
N THR A 53 -8.03 -5.44 4.34
CA THR A 53 -9.17 -4.57 4.63
C THR A 53 -10.40 -5.00 3.86
N HIS A 54 -11.57 -4.74 4.43
CA HIS A 54 -12.85 -5.00 3.79
C HIS A 54 -13.91 -4.00 4.28
N TRP A 55 -14.76 -3.50 3.40
CA TRP A 55 -15.87 -2.65 3.81
C TRP A 55 -17.08 -3.45 4.20
N VAL A 56 -17.78 -2.98 5.22
CA VAL A 56 -19.03 -3.55 5.70
C VAL A 56 -20.06 -2.46 5.96
N HIS A 57 -21.33 -2.78 5.73
CA HIS A 57 -22.43 -1.98 6.23
C HIS A 57 -22.63 -2.33 7.70
N PHE A 58 -22.23 -1.42 8.59
CA PHE A 58 -22.42 -1.63 10.02
C PHE A 58 -23.87 -1.34 10.40
N ARG A 59 -24.47 -2.27 11.10
CA ARG A 59 -25.87 -2.18 11.52
C ARG A 59 -26.01 -2.60 12.98
N ILE A 60 -26.92 -1.99 13.69
CA ILE A 60 -27.30 -2.42 15.03
C ILE A 60 -28.67 -3.03 14.97
N ILE A 61 -28.81 -4.22 15.52
CA ILE A 61 -30.08 -4.92 15.73
C ILE A 61 -30.41 -4.76 17.20
N ASP A 62 -31.44 -3.94 17.53
CA ASP A 62 -31.82 -3.63 18.91
C ASP A 62 -33.20 -4.17 19.28
N GLU A 63 -33.94 -4.73 18.32
CA GLU A 63 -35.23 -5.34 18.54
C GLU A 63 -35.27 -6.83 18.26
N ALA A 64 -35.77 -7.61 19.22
CA ALA A 64 -35.92 -9.07 19.08
C ALA A 64 -36.96 -9.49 18.01
N LYS A 65 -37.67 -8.55 17.41
CA LYS A 65 -38.71 -8.79 16.39
C LYS A 65 -38.22 -8.62 14.94
N GLU A 66 -36.96 -8.28 14.74
CA GLU A 66 -36.44 -8.17 13.40
C GLU A 66 -36.39 -9.53 12.70
N THR A 67 -37.04 -9.61 11.57
CA THR A 67 -37.07 -10.81 10.72
C THR A 67 -36.28 -10.61 9.46
N GLY A 68 -36.00 -11.67 8.70
CA GLY A 68 -35.31 -11.57 7.42
C GLY A 68 -35.86 -10.53 6.45
N ALA A 69 -37.17 -10.18 6.55
CA ALA A 69 -37.77 -9.14 5.74
C ALA A 69 -37.60 -7.71 6.30
N THR A 70 -37.42 -7.56 7.61
CA THR A 70 -37.34 -6.27 8.30
C THR A 70 -35.95 -5.95 8.88
N GLN A 71 -35.05 -6.93 8.94
CA GLN A 71 -33.71 -6.78 9.52
C GLN A 71 -32.83 -5.68 8.92
N HIS A 72 -33.27 -5.08 7.83
CA HIS A 72 -32.55 -3.99 7.16
C HIS A 72 -33.26 -2.65 7.28
N ASN A 73 -34.38 -2.58 8.04
CA ASN A 73 -35.12 -1.36 8.23
C ASN A 73 -34.51 -0.54 9.39
N GLY A 74 -34.01 0.63 9.09
CA GLY A 74 -33.74 1.66 10.07
C GLY A 74 -32.41 1.62 10.82
N ASP A 75 -31.63 0.53 10.78
CA ASP A 75 -30.49 0.32 11.68
C ASP A 75 -29.11 0.57 11.04
N PHE A 76 -29.08 1.30 9.96
CA PHE A 76 -27.82 1.62 9.28
C PHE A 76 -26.98 2.59 10.12
N TRP A 77 -25.79 2.15 10.55
CA TRP A 77 -24.84 2.91 11.36
C TRP A 77 -23.59 3.34 10.58
N GLY A 78 -23.58 3.14 9.30
CA GLY A 78 -22.55 3.65 8.41
C GLY A 78 -21.79 2.57 7.65
N LEU A 79 -20.93 3.06 6.76
CA LEU A 79 -19.95 2.27 6.04
C LEU A 79 -18.68 2.21 6.87
N TYR A 80 -18.31 1.00 7.32
CA TYR A 80 -17.12 0.79 8.15
C TYR A 80 -16.06 0.04 7.39
N LEU A 81 -14.80 0.41 7.62
CA LEU A 81 -13.66 -0.37 7.17
C LEU A 81 -13.30 -1.38 8.25
N VAL A 82 -13.33 -2.66 7.91
CA VAL A 82 -12.78 -3.74 8.71
C VAL A 82 -11.29 -3.85 8.38
N ILE A 83 -10.46 -3.87 9.40
CA ILE A 83 -9.01 -3.94 9.29
C ILE A 83 -8.54 -5.16 10.06
N GLU A 84 -7.74 -6.00 9.42
CA GLU A 84 -7.15 -7.18 10.02
C GLU A 84 -6.37 -6.82 11.28
N GLN A 85 -6.56 -7.60 12.36
CA GLN A 85 -5.79 -7.44 13.59
C GLN A 85 -4.38 -8.01 13.39
N MET A 86 -3.38 -7.21 13.73
CA MET A 86 -1.98 -7.63 13.67
C MET A 86 -1.60 -8.45 14.92
N ASP A 87 -1.78 -9.76 14.84
CA ASP A 87 -1.45 -10.75 15.87
C ASP A 87 -0.93 -12.05 15.22
N GLY A 88 -1.00 -13.20 15.92
CA GLY A 88 -0.57 -14.49 15.36
C GLY A 88 -1.35 -14.90 14.11
N ARG A 89 -2.65 -14.54 14.00
CA ARG A 89 -3.45 -14.85 12.81
C ARG A 89 -3.00 -14.03 11.59
N PHE A 90 -2.57 -12.81 11.81
CA PHE A 90 -1.92 -12.01 10.76
C PHE A 90 -0.66 -12.70 10.24
N LEU A 91 0.19 -13.24 11.13
CA LEU A 91 1.39 -13.95 10.70
C LEU A 91 1.03 -15.18 9.85
N ASP A 92 0.05 -15.96 10.28
CA ASP A 92 -0.44 -17.15 9.55
C ASP A 92 -0.99 -16.75 8.16
N GLU A 93 -1.86 -15.73 8.09
CA GLU A 93 -2.50 -15.29 6.85
C GLU A 93 -1.50 -14.74 5.82
N HIS A 94 -0.39 -14.17 6.30
CA HIS A 94 0.66 -13.60 5.45
C HIS A 94 1.85 -14.55 5.26
N ASN A 95 1.72 -15.81 5.64
CA ASN A 95 2.78 -16.83 5.54
C ASN A 95 4.10 -16.38 6.18
N LEU A 96 4.00 -15.66 7.30
CA LEU A 96 5.15 -15.28 8.10
C LEU A 96 5.40 -16.31 9.20
N PRO A 97 6.67 -16.75 9.41
CA PRO A 97 7.00 -17.62 10.54
C PRO A 97 6.56 -17.03 11.88
N ASP A 98 6.18 -17.91 12.83
CA ASP A 98 5.70 -17.52 14.16
C ASP A 98 6.83 -16.88 14.99
N GLY A 99 6.92 -15.56 14.90
CA GLY A 99 7.92 -14.71 15.56
C GLY A 99 7.30 -13.65 16.45
N ASN A 100 8.13 -12.95 17.21
CA ASN A 100 7.65 -11.83 18.02
C ASN A 100 7.19 -10.66 17.15
N LEU A 101 5.98 -10.19 17.44
CA LEU A 101 5.36 -9.04 16.80
C LEU A 101 5.05 -7.96 17.84
N TYR A 102 5.64 -6.79 17.68
CA TYR A 102 5.54 -5.68 18.63
C TYR A 102 4.85 -4.49 18.01
N LYS A 103 3.71 -4.07 18.59
CA LYS A 103 3.09 -2.77 18.28
C LYS A 103 3.91 -1.66 18.91
N MET A 104 4.33 -0.71 18.11
CA MET A 104 5.11 0.43 18.62
C MET A 104 4.19 1.58 19.03
N GLU A 105 4.37 2.05 20.25
CA GLU A 105 3.64 3.18 20.81
C GLU A 105 4.59 4.02 21.68
N GLY A 106 4.77 5.31 21.33
CA GLY A 106 5.65 6.21 22.05
C GLY A 106 7.12 5.74 22.13
N GLY A 107 7.57 4.95 21.15
CA GLY A 107 8.94 4.41 21.11
C GLY A 107 9.15 3.16 21.96
N THR A 108 8.09 2.61 22.57
CA THR A 108 8.09 1.33 23.30
C THR A 108 7.24 0.31 22.54
N GLY A 109 7.56 -0.99 22.71
CA GLY A 109 6.82 -2.08 22.07
C GLY A 109 5.83 -2.75 23.00
N GLU A 110 4.62 -2.98 22.52
CA GLU A 110 3.65 -3.89 23.13
C GLU A 110 3.68 -5.22 22.35
N LEU A 111 3.82 -6.34 23.06
CA LEU A 111 3.90 -7.66 22.44
C LEU A 111 2.50 -8.11 22.00
N ASN A 112 2.25 -8.11 20.70
CA ASN A 112 0.99 -8.54 20.10
C ASN A 112 0.98 -10.01 19.69
N ASN A 113 2.14 -10.56 19.36
CA ASN A 113 2.33 -12.00 19.19
C ASN A 113 3.62 -12.43 19.83
N GLN A 114 3.54 -13.50 20.60
CA GLN A 114 4.67 -14.21 21.19
C GLN A 114 5.03 -15.41 20.31
N GLY A 115 6.15 -15.34 19.63
CA GLY A 115 6.65 -16.47 18.86
C GLY A 115 6.98 -17.67 19.77
N SER A 116 6.67 -18.86 19.33
CA SER A 116 6.80 -20.10 20.13
C SER A 116 8.23 -20.39 20.61
N THR A 117 9.24 -19.91 19.88
CA THR A 117 10.67 -20.05 20.23
C THR A 117 11.34 -18.75 20.62
N ALA A 118 10.59 -17.67 20.70
CA ALA A 118 11.10 -16.32 20.94
C ALA A 118 11.14 -15.99 22.44
N VAL A 119 11.90 -14.94 22.80
CA VAL A 119 11.96 -14.44 24.17
C VAL A 119 10.64 -13.82 24.59
N THR A 120 10.30 -13.94 25.88
CA THR A 120 9.03 -13.44 26.45
C THR A 120 9.16 -12.09 27.16
N ASP A 121 10.38 -11.63 27.36
CA ASP A 121 10.71 -10.46 28.18
C ASP A 121 11.06 -9.19 27.39
N LYS A 122 10.82 -9.19 26.07
CA LYS A 122 11.16 -8.11 25.12
C LYS A 122 12.66 -7.77 25.05
N SER A 123 13.55 -8.63 25.52
CA SER A 123 15.00 -8.40 25.49
C SER A 123 15.54 -8.32 24.07
N ASP A 124 14.94 -9.02 23.11
CA ASP A 124 15.22 -8.97 21.69
C ASP A 124 14.95 -7.56 21.12
N LEU A 125 13.73 -7.03 21.32
CA LEU A 125 13.35 -5.68 20.91
C LEU A 125 14.23 -4.63 21.57
N ASN A 126 14.41 -4.71 22.90
CA ASN A 126 15.21 -3.76 23.65
C ASN A 126 16.67 -3.74 23.17
N THR A 127 17.23 -4.90 22.88
CA THR A 127 18.58 -5.02 22.31
C THR A 127 18.66 -4.37 20.94
N TYR A 128 17.70 -4.65 20.06
CA TYR A 128 17.62 -4.06 18.72
C TYR A 128 17.51 -2.52 18.79
N LEU A 129 16.57 -2.00 19.61
CA LEU A 129 16.36 -0.57 19.78
C LEU A 129 17.59 0.15 20.39
N SER A 130 18.29 -0.50 21.30
CA SER A 130 19.54 0.03 21.86
C SER A 130 20.67 0.09 20.81
N ARG A 131 20.84 -0.99 20.04
CA ARG A 131 21.91 -1.12 19.06
C ARG A 131 21.80 -0.13 17.91
N TYR A 132 20.61 0.05 17.33
CA TYR A 132 20.48 0.96 16.19
C TYR A 132 20.77 2.42 16.57
N LYS A 133 20.48 2.82 17.82
CA LYS A 133 20.77 4.17 18.32
C LYS A 133 22.27 4.50 18.31
N GLY A 134 23.12 3.50 18.49
CA GLY A 134 24.57 3.60 18.51
C GLY A 134 25.24 3.74 17.13
N ASN A 135 24.49 3.96 16.05
CA ASN A 135 25.00 4.07 14.68
C ASN A 135 25.82 2.84 14.23
N PRO A 136 25.21 1.66 14.14
CA PRO A 136 25.90 0.42 13.85
C PRO A 136 26.49 0.37 12.44
N SER A 137 27.37 -0.62 12.20
CA SER A 137 28.02 -0.84 10.91
C SER A 137 27.01 -1.26 9.83
N GLU A 138 27.41 -1.17 8.55
CA GLU A 138 26.60 -1.68 7.43
C GLU A 138 26.31 -3.17 7.56
N ASN A 139 27.33 -3.93 7.97
CA ASN A 139 27.18 -5.38 8.18
C ASN A 139 26.13 -5.69 9.25
N TRP A 140 26.10 -4.94 10.35
CA TRP A 140 25.08 -5.11 11.39
C TRP A 140 23.67 -4.89 10.83
N TRP A 141 23.45 -3.82 10.03
CA TRP A 141 22.15 -3.58 9.41
C TRP A 141 21.73 -4.73 8.48
N ARG A 142 22.65 -5.23 7.66
CA ARG A 142 22.37 -6.36 6.76
C ARG A 142 22.03 -7.65 7.48
N GLN A 143 22.59 -7.87 8.66
CA GLN A 143 22.34 -9.04 9.47
C GLN A 143 21.05 -8.94 10.29
N ASN A 144 20.66 -7.75 10.73
CA ASN A 144 19.58 -7.56 11.70
C ASN A 144 18.31 -6.92 11.14
N MET A 145 18.31 -6.49 9.89
CA MET A 145 17.15 -5.85 9.26
C MET A 145 16.88 -6.42 7.88
N ASP A 146 15.61 -6.63 7.55
CA ASP A 146 15.16 -6.93 6.20
C ASP A 146 15.18 -5.62 5.37
N LEU A 147 16.35 -5.33 4.80
CA LEU A 147 16.58 -4.08 4.08
C LEU A 147 15.70 -3.94 2.82
N PRO A 148 15.53 -4.98 1.97
CA PRO A 148 14.64 -4.87 0.81
C PRO A 148 13.22 -4.50 1.21
N ARG A 149 12.67 -5.13 2.25
CA ARG A 149 11.34 -4.84 2.79
C ARG A 149 11.28 -3.43 3.38
N TYR A 150 12.30 -3.02 4.12
CA TYR A 150 12.37 -1.66 4.65
C TYR A 150 12.40 -0.59 3.55
N TYR A 151 13.12 -0.82 2.46
CA TYR A 151 13.14 0.13 1.34
C TYR A 151 11.76 0.28 0.69
N SER A 152 11.04 -0.83 0.54
CA SER A 152 9.64 -0.83 0.10
C SER A 152 8.75 -0.08 1.07
N TYR A 153 8.81 -0.44 2.36
CA TYR A 153 8.08 0.24 3.45
C TYR A 153 8.32 1.75 3.41
N ARG A 154 9.57 2.17 3.41
CA ARG A 154 9.93 3.59 3.42
C ARG A 154 9.45 4.32 2.17
N THR A 155 9.47 3.67 1.01
CA THR A 155 8.97 4.28 -0.24
C THR A 155 7.47 4.57 -0.16
N ILE A 156 6.68 3.62 0.33
CA ILE A 156 5.23 3.83 0.47
C ILE A 156 4.93 4.86 1.57
N VAL A 157 5.63 4.83 2.71
CA VAL A 157 5.52 5.90 3.74
C VAL A 157 5.75 7.29 3.14
N GLU A 158 6.78 7.47 2.29
CA GLU A 158 7.00 8.74 1.58
C GLU A 158 5.91 9.02 0.55
N GLY A 159 5.43 7.99 -0.13
CA GLY A 159 4.38 8.10 -1.16
C GLY A 159 3.07 8.62 -0.60
N ILE A 160 2.49 7.91 0.35
CA ILE A 160 1.23 8.29 0.99
C ILE A 160 1.41 9.36 2.08
N HIS A 161 2.67 9.70 2.42
CA HIS A 161 3.04 10.64 3.47
C HIS A 161 2.46 10.25 4.83
N HIS A 162 2.82 9.07 5.30
CA HIS A 162 2.44 8.60 6.64
C HIS A 162 3.22 9.38 7.71
N TYR A 163 2.75 10.58 8.01
CA TYR A 163 3.47 11.53 8.88
C TYR A 163 3.29 11.24 10.36
N ASP A 164 2.28 10.50 10.78
CA ASP A 164 1.95 10.23 12.19
C ASP A 164 2.81 9.13 12.82
N ILE A 165 3.81 8.61 12.13
CA ILE A 165 4.79 7.66 12.67
C ILE A 165 5.96 8.35 13.42
N GLY A 166 6.02 9.68 13.39
CA GLY A 166 7.20 10.45 13.82
C GLY A 166 7.58 10.30 15.30
N TYR A 167 6.68 9.85 16.15
CA TYR A 167 6.90 9.71 17.59
C TYR A 167 7.10 8.25 18.02
N GLY A 168 7.46 7.36 17.11
CA GLY A 168 7.69 5.95 17.41
C GLY A 168 6.39 5.18 17.68
N LYS A 169 5.36 5.46 16.91
CA LYS A 169 4.04 4.82 16.95
C LYS A 169 3.52 4.53 15.55
N ASN A 170 2.38 3.85 15.46
CA ASN A 170 1.65 3.58 14.21
C ASN A 170 2.45 2.69 13.23
N TYR A 171 3.21 1.75 13.74
CA TYR A 171 3.85 0.66 13.02
C TYR A 171 4.15 -0.50 13.96
N PHE A 172 4.44 -1.66 13.38
CA PHE A 172 4.89 -2.84 14.11
C PHE A 172 6.32 -3.18 13.76
N TYR A 173 7.03 -3.80 14.71
CA TYR A 173 8.26 -4.54 14.45
C TYR A 173 7.97 -6.02 14.55
N TYR A 174 8.39 -6.75 13.53
CA TYR A 174 8.34 -8.20 13.48
C TYR A 174 9.75 -8.77 13.40
N LEU A 175 10.06 -9.71 14.29
CA LEU A 175 11.30 -10.48 14.24
C LEU A 175 11.02 -11.83 13.58
N ASN A 176 11.56 -12.02 12.39
CA ASN A 176 11.48 -13.32 11.73
C ASN A 176 12.40 -14.33 12.42
N PRO A 177 11.88 -15.45 12.99
CA PRO A 177 12.68 -16.41 13.75
C PRO A 177 13.66 -17.22 12.90
N GLU A 178 13.41 -17.35 11.58
CA GLU A 178 14.27 -18.12 10.67
C GLU A 178 15.47 -17.30 10.20
N THR A 179 15.27 -16.02 9.90
CA THR A 179 16.31 -15.14 9.36
C THR A 179 16.98 -14.28 10.43
N GLN A 180 16.40 -14.18 11.61
CA GLN A 180 16.79 -13.29 12.71
C GLN A 180 16.84 -11.81 12.29
N ARG A 181 15.99 -11.42 11.33
CA ARG A 181 15.91 -10.05 10.82
C ARG A 181 14.60 -9.40 11.22
N TRP A 182 14.71 -8.13 11.56
CA TRP A 182 13.58 -7.27 11.87
C TRP A 182 12.96 -6.68 10.61
N SER A 183 11.64 -6.68 10.57
CA SER A 183 10.84 -5.96 9.58
C SER A 183 10.00 -4.88 10.25
N THR A 184 9.71 -3.80 9.52
CA THR A 184 8.76 -2.78 9.93
C THR A 184 7.50 -2.95 9.09
N LEU A 185 6.34 -3.07 9.76
CA LEU A 185 5.05 -3.28 9.13
C LEU A 185 4.13 -2.07 9.40
N PRO A 186 3.29 -1.65 8.44
CA PRO A 186 2.46 -0.46 8.57
C PRO A 186 1.27 -0.68 9.50
N TRP A 187 0.86 0.40 10.17
CA TRP A 187 -0.35 0.46 10.97
C TRP A 187 -0.91 1.87 11.01
N ASP A 188 -2.25 2.01 11.20
CA ASP A 188 -2.93 3.27 11.47
C ASP A 188 -2.67 4.34 10.38
N LEU A 189 -3.17 4.08 9.18
CA LEU A 189 -2.93 4.90 8.00
C LEU A 189 -4.00 6.00 7.78
N ASP A 190 -4.84 6.26 8.77
CA ASP A 190 -5.92 7.27 8.69
C ASP A 190 -5.38 8.69 8.46
N LEU A 191 -4.18 9.00 9.02
CA LEU A 191 -3.50 10.29 8.86
C LEU A 191 -2.42 10.23 7.77
N THR A 192 -2.87 9.97 6.56
CA THR A 192 -2.03 9.90 5.34
C THR A 192 -2.63 10.76 4.23
N TRP A 193 -2.08 10.74 3.05
CA TRP A 193 -2.55 11.42 1.83
C TRP A 193 -2.73 12.95 1.96
N ALA A 194 -2.08 13.57 2.91
CA ALA A 194 -2.16 15.00 3.17
C ALA A 194 -0.79 15.61 3.42
N ASN A 195 -0.70 16.91 3.21
CA ASN A 195 0.47 17.66 3.65
C ASN A 195 0.52 17.69 5.16
N ASN A 196 1.73 17.62 5.67
CA ASN A 196 2.08 17.51 7.07
C ASN A 196 1.18 18.28 8.03
N MET A 197 0.65 17.59 9.04
CA MET A 197 -0.03 18.18 10.19
C MET A 197 0.70 17.95 11.51
N TYR A 198 1.47 16.86 11.65
CA TYR A 198 2.09 16.46 12.93
C TYR A 198 3.55 16.04 12.83
N GLY A 199 4.14 15.97 11.68
CA GLY A 199 5.51 15.50 11.53
C GLY A 199 5.88 15.27 10.08
N ASN A 200 7.01 14.65 9.83
CA ASN A 200 7.57 14.45 8.49
C ASN A 200 7.52 12.98 8.05
N GLY A 201 6.83 12.12 8.79
CA GLY A 201 6.84 10.69 8.52
C GLY A 201 8.24 10.07 8.64
N ASN A 202 9.05 10.53 9.58
CA ASN A 202 10.37 10.00 9.83
C ASN A 202 10.28 8.87 10.85
N ASP A 203 10.43 7.64 10.39
CA ASP A 203 10.68 6.51 11.28
C ASP A 203 12.09 6.59 11.90
N PRO A 204 12.35 5.85 13.00
CA PRO A 204 13.62 5.94 13.72
C PRO A 204 14.85 5.57 12.90
N PHE A 205 14.71 4.76 11.86
CA PHE A 205 15.85 4.25 11.09
C PHE A 205 16.26 5.17 9.93
N LYS A 206 15.36 6.01 9.44
CA LYS A 206 15.56 6.82 8.23
C LYS A 206 16.91 7.53 8.23
N SER A 207 17.23 8.29 9.28
CA SER A 207 18.47 9.05 9.34
C SER A 207 19.70 8.15 9.53
N LYS A 208 19.60 7.12 10.34
CA LYS A 208 20.72 6.23 10.69
C LYS A 208 21.08 5.29 9.54
N LEU A 209 20.10 4.74 8.86
CA LEU A 209 20.29 3.79 7.78
C LEU A 209 20.54 4.52 6.45
N LEU A 210 19.63 5.40 6.04
CA LEU A 210 19.75 6.11 4.77
C LEU A 210 20.79 7.25 4.79
N GLY A 211 21.38 7.54 5.94
CA GLY A 211 22.59 8.33 6.03
C GLY A 211 23.83 7.65 5.44
N LYS A 212 23.81 6.32 5.31
CA LYS A 212 24.92 5.55 4.71
C LYS A 212 24.78 5.51 3.18
N PRO A 213 25.82 5.88 2.42
CA PRO A 213 25.71 6.02 0.96
C PRO A 213 25.23 4.78 0.23
N VAL A 214 25.68 3.58 0.65
CA VAL A 214 25.27 2.31 0.03
C VAL A 214 23.78 2.06 0.19
N PHE A 215 23.22 2.23 1.40
CA PHE A 215 21.80 2.01 1.66
C PHE A 215 20.93 3.09 1.03
N LYS A 216 21.43 4.32 0.95
CA LYS A 216 20.76 5.39 0.22
C LYS A 216 20.62 5.07 -1.27
N LEU A 217 21.68 4.49 -1.88
CA LEU A 217 21.65 4.06 -3.27
C LEU A 217 20.66 2.90 -3.48
N GLU A 218 20.71 1.86 -2.65
CA GLU A 218 19.81 0.71 -2.71
C GLU A 218 18.33 1.15 -2.54
N TYR A 219 18.08 1.99 -1.54
CA TYR A 219 16.76 2.61 -1.34
C TYR A 219 16.29 3.40 -2.55
N GLY A 220 17.15 4.25 -3.13
CA GLY A 220 16.83 5.03 -4.33
C GLY A 220 16.47 4.14 -5.53
N ASN A 221 17.15 3.01 -5.70
CA ASN A 221 16.84 2.05 -6.75
C ASN A 221 15.48 1.38 -6.53
N ARG A 222 15.18 0.94 -5.29
CA ARG A 222 13.88 0.35 -4.98
C ARG A 222 12.76 1.39 -5.09
N ALA A 223 13.00 2.61 -4.66
CA ALA A 223 12.03 3.69 -4.80
C ALA A 223 11.67 3.94 -6.28
N ARG A 224 12.66 4.01 -7.19
CA ARG A 224 12.38 4.14 -8.63
C ARG A 224 11.55 2.97 -9.16
N GLU A 225 11.89 1.75 -8.78
CA GLU A 225 11.14 0.57 -9.20
C GLU A 225 9.66 0.66 -8.80
N ILE A 226 9.37 1.01 -7.54
CA ILE A 226 8.01 1.18 -7.05
C ILE A 226 7.29 2.34 -7.76
N LEU A 227 8.00 3.46 -8.00
CA LEU A 227 7.43 4.59 -8.72
C LEU A 227 7.10 4.27 -10.19
N ASP A 228 7.86 3.38 -10.81
CA ASP A 228 7.65 3.01 -12.21
C ASP A 228 6.59 1.92 -12.38
N LEU A 229 6.44 1.02 -11.40
CA LEU A 229 5.62 -0.17 -11.53
C LEU A 229 4.31 -0.12 -10.72
N LEU A 230 4.17 0.80 -9.77
CA LEU A 230 3.04 0.83 -8.85
C LEU A 230 2.58 2.27 -8.52
N PHE A 231 3.47 3.10 -7.97
CA PHE A 231 3.10 4.42 -7.45
C PHE A 231 3.23 5.50 -8.54
N ASN A 232 2.36 5.43 -9.54
CA ASN A 232 2.33 6.30 -10.73
C ASN A 232 0.91 6.61 -11.18
N ASP A 233 0.80 7.42 -12.24
CA ASP A 233 -0.48 7.88 -12.79
C ASP A 233 -1.29 6.76 -13.49
N ASP A 234 -0.69 5.63 -13.78
CA ASP A 234 -1.36 4.46 -14.36
C ASP A 234 -1.81 3.48 -13.25
N GLU A 235 -0.88 2.71 -12.67
CA GLU A 235 -1.19 1.65 -11.71
C GLU A 235 -1.79 2.21 -10.39
N GLY A 236 -1.23 3.30 -9.86
CA GLY A 236 -1.75 3.91 -8.63
C GLY A 236 -3.14 4.52 -8.81
N TYR A 237 -3.44 5.08 -9.99
CA TYR A 237 -4.79 5.58 -10.28
C TYR A 237 -5.78 4.42 -10.41
N ARG A 238 -5.39 3.34 -11.08
CA ARG A 238 -6.23 2.15 -11.21
C ARG A 238 -6.55 1.51 -9.87
N LEU A 239 -5.58 1.45 -8.95
CA LEU A 239 -5.81 0.96 -7.60
C LEU A 239 -6.83 1.84 -6.85
N ILE A 240 -6.71 3.15 -6.93
CA ILE A 240 -7.69 4.07 -6.31
C ILE A 240 -9.07 3.89 -6.93
N ASP A 241 -9.16 3.76 -8.25
CA ASP A 241 -10.44 3.56 -8.95
C ASP A 241 -11.09 2.22 -8.61
N GLU A 242 -10.31 1.15 -8.47
CA GLU A 242 -10.79 -0.15 -8.06
C GLU A 242 -11.45 -0.07 -6.69
N PHE A 243 -10.75 0.49 -5.70
CA PHE A 243 -11.27 0.60 -4.35
C PHE A 243 -12.45 1.57 -4.25
N ALA A 244 -12.44 2.66 -5.01
CA ALA A 244 -13.59 3.56 -5.11
C ALA A 244 -14.82 2.85 -5.69
N ALA A 245 -14.65 2.04 -6.73
CA ALA A 245 -15.75 1.32 -7.37
C ALA A 245 -16.36 0.21 -6.50
N ILE A 246 -15.59 -0.32 -5.52
CA ILE A 246 -16.13 -1.30 -4.55
C ILE A 246 -17.21 -0.67 -3.66
N ILE A 247 -17.09 0.59 -3.28
CA ILE A 247 -17.97 1.25 -2.31
C ILE A 247 -18.92 2.26 -2.97
N ASP A 248 -18.58 2.81 -4.11
CA ASP A 248 -19.41 3.75 -4.86
C ASP A 248 -19.80 3.11 -6.19
N GLU A 249 -20.84 2.30 -6.18
CA GLU A 249 -21.29 1.61 -7.38
C GLU A 249 -21.71 2.62 -8.46
N PRO A 250 -21.10 2.56 -9.65
CA PRO A 250 -21.42 3.49 -10.74
C PRO A 250 -22.77 3.19 -11.43
N THR A 251 -23.72 2.61 -10.70
CA THR A 251 -25.03 2.16 -11.23
C THR A 251 -26.00 3.31 -11.52
N GLY A 252 -25.64 4.53 -11.19
CA GLY A 252 -26.54 5.69 -11.28
C GLY A 252 -27.73 5.61 -10.30
N ARG A 253 -27.75 4.67 -9.37
CA ARG A 253 -28.72 4.60 -8.28
C ARG A 253 -28.31 5.57 -7.19
N MET A 254 -29.05 6.61 -7.03
CA MET A 254 -28.89 7.55 -5.92
C MET A 254 -29.98 7.29 -4.86
N PRO A 255 -29.63 7.40 -3.57
CA PRO A 255 -28.28 7.60 -3.03
C PRO A 255 -27.43 6.32 -3.08
N SER A 256 -26.11 6.48 -3.31
CA SER A 256 -25.15 5.40 -3.13
C SER A 256 -24.94 5.09 -1.65
N ILE A 257 -24.26 3.99 -1.33
CA ILE A 257 -23.92 3.69 0.07
C ILE A 257 -22.99 4.75 0.66
N VAL A 258 -22.12 5.32 -0.14
CA VAL A 258 -21.23 6.44 0.22
C VAL A 258 -22.06 7.69 0.56
N ASP A 259 -23.09 8.01 -0.23
CA ASP A 259 -23.98 9.13 0.05
C ASP A 259 -24.84 8.89 1.32
N ALA A 260 -25.29 7.67 1.54
CA ALA A 260 -26.02 7.29 2.75
C ALA A 260 -25.14 7.43 4.00
N ASP A 261 -23.90 6.94 3.96
CA ASP A 261 -22.91 7.09 5.03
C ASP A 261 -22.65 8.57 5.34
N ARG A 262 -22.40 9.38 4.33
CA ARG A 262 -22.21 10.81 4.48
C ARG A 262 -23.43 11.48 5.14
N ALA A 263 -24.63 11.19 4.66
CA ALA A 263 -25.87 11.77 5.19
C ALA A 263 -26.07 11.41 6.66
N MET A 264 -25.80 10.17 7.04
CA MET A 264 -25.85 9.70 8.41
C MET A 264 -24.87 10.47 9.30
N TRP A 265 -23.60 10.57 8.91
CA TRP A 265 -22.61 11.28 9.70
C TRP A 265 -22.82 12.79 9.75
N ASP A 266 -23.29 13.43 8.67
CA ASP A 266 -23.62 14.87 8.65
C ASP A 266 -24.69 15.24 9.67
N THR A 267 -25.57 14.30 10.03
CA THR A 267 -26.65 14.50 10.99
C THR A 267 -26.39 13.90 12.39
N HIS A 268 -25.33 13.10 12.54
CA HIS A 268 -25.01 12.42 13.79
C HIS A 268 -24.65 13.42 14.90
N PRO A 269 -25.19 13.28 16.13
CA PRO A 269 -24.94 14.21 17.23
C PRO A 269 -23.47 14.44 17.59
N ILE A 270 -22.61 13.43 17.39
CA ILE A 270 -21.18 13.55 17.66
C ILE A 270 -20.52 14.68 16.84
N MET A 271 -21.06 14.97 15.65
CA MET A 271 -20.55 16.02 14.76
C MET A 271 -20.74 17.44 15.33
N SER A 272 -21.64 17.58 16.30
CA SER A 272 -21.88 18.83 17.04
C SER A 272 -21.22 18.85 18.41
N SER A 273 -20.53 17.77 18.80
CA SER A 273 -19.87 17.66 20.10
C SER A 273 -18.49 18.34 20.10
N GLY A 274 -17.97 18.58 21.31
CA GLY A 274 -16.58 19.04 21.47
C GLY A 274 -15.52 18.02 21.03
N LYS A 275 -15.89 16.79 20.69
CA LYS A 275 -15.01 15.74 20.15
C LYS A 275 -14.69 15.94 18.68
N VAL A 276 -15.54 16.70 17.96
CA VAL A 276 -15.39 16.97 16.54
C VAL A 276 -15.31 18.49 16.34
N ASN A 277 -14.32 18.96 15.61
CA ASN A 277 -14.18 20.39 15.32
C ASN A 277 -15.34 20.86 14.43
N GLY A 278 -16.27 21.62 14.97
CA GLY A 278 -17.45 22.13 14.29
C GLY A 278 -17.16 22.99 13.06
N SER A 279 -15.95 23.55 12.92
CA SER A 279 -15.55 24.28 11.70
C SER A 279 -15.19 23.37 10.53
N LYS A 280 -15.02 22.06 10.79
CA LYS A 280 -14.54 21.09 9.81
C LYS A 280 -15.42 19.84 9.70
N ALA A 281 -16.50 19.78 10.46
CA ALA A 281 -17.46 18.70 10.49
C ALA A 281 -18.90 19.24 10.51
N GLY A 282 -19.89 18.39 10.35
CA GLY A 282 -21.31 18.74 10.31
C GLY A 282 -21.81 19.08 8.92
N LYS A 283 -23.06 19.48 8.81
CA LYS A 283 -23.83 19.58 7.56
C LYS A 283 -23.01 20.09 6.36
N GLY A 284 -22.88 19.24 5.33
CA GLY A 284 -22.20 19.56 4.08
C GLY A 284 -20.70 19.77 4.20
N ARG A 285 -20.05 19.36 5.28
CA ARG A 285 -18.62 19.54 5.49
C ARG A 285 -17.78 18.31 5.18
N PHE A 286 -18.41 17.15 5.02
CA PHE A 286 -17.78 16.06 4.31
C PHE A 286 -17.35 16.54 2.94
N TYR A 287 -16.26 16.00 2.44
CA TYR A 287 -15.69 16.40 1.15
C TYR A 287 -15.38 17.90 1.01
N GLN A 288 -15.24 18.63 2.11
CA GLN A 288 -15.02 20.08 2.07
C GLN A 288 -13.81 20.49 1.21
N LYS A 289 -12.80 19.65 1.16
CA LYS A 289 -11.58 19.90 0.36
C LYS A 289 -11.71 19.46 -1.09
N ALA A 290 -12.70 18.67 -1.43
CA ALA A 290 -12.97 18.29 -2.81
C ALA A 290 -13.54 19.47 -3.59
N GLY A 291 -13.06 19.69 -4.81
CA GLY A 291 -13.54 20.77 -5.67
C GLY A 291 -15.03 20.64 -5.99
N THR A 292 -15.49 19.40 -6.24
CA THR A 292 -16.88 19.06 -6.54
C THR A 292 -17.73 18.80 -5.29
N LYS A 293 -17.12 18.77 -4.10
CA LYS A 293 -17.77 18.51 -2.81
C LYS A 293 -18.51 17.16 -2.71
N ASP A 294 -17.96 16.16 -3.35
CA ASP A 294 -18.49 14.80 -3.43
C ASP A 294 -17.36 13.75 -3.31
N PHE A 295 -17.75 12.47 -3.28
CA PHE A 295 -16.79 11.37 -3.20
C PHE A 295 -15.87 11.29 -4.43
N PRO A 296 -16.33 11.42 -5.67
CA PRO A 296 -15.43 11.50 -6.83
C PRO A 296 -14.36 12.60 -6.74
N GLY A 297 -14.70 13.72 -6.11
CA GLY A 297 -13.75 14.79 -5.83
C GLY A 297 -12.67 14.38 -4.83
N MET A 298 -13.00 13.56 -3.83
CA MET A 298 -12.02 12.98 -2.89
C MET A 298 -11.10 11.99 -3.58
N VAL A 299 -11.65 11.12 -4.43
CA VAL A 299 -10.87 10.20 -5.29
C VAL A 299 -9.86 10.99 -6.14
N LYS A 300 -10.29 12.09 -6.73
CA LYS A 300 -9.41 12.98 -7.49
C LYS A 300 -8.28 13.60 -6.65
N ILE A 301 -8.55 13.94 -5.39
CA ILE A 301 -7.51 14.42 -4.46
C ILE A 301 -6.43 13.35 -4.28
N MET A 302 -6.82 12.09 -4.02
CA MET A 302 -5.86 10.99 -3.86
C MET A 302 -5.01 10.78 -5.12
N LYS A 303 -5.61 10.78 -6.30
CA LYS A 303 -4.89 10.67 -7.58
C LYS A 303 -3.89 11.82 -7.78
N ASN A 304 -4.31 13.06 -7.55
CA ASN A 304 -3.41 14.22 -7.63
C ASN A 304 -2.27 14.11 -6.62
N TYR A 305 -2.53 13.51 -5.46
CA TYR A 305 -1.52 13.30 -4.42
C TYR A 305 -0.45 12.30 -4.86
N ILE A 306 -0.82 11.19 -5.51
CA ILE A 306 0.15 10.25 -6.11
C ILE A 306 1.12 11.00 -7.03
N ARG A 307 0.61 11.80 -7.96
CA ARG A 307 1.46 12.59 -8.89
C ARG A 307 2.39 13.54 -8.15
N THR A 308 1.88 14.25 -7.16
CA THR A 308 2.66 15.20 -6.37
C THR A 308 3.77 14.50 -5.60
N ARG A 309 3.46 13.40 -4.93
CA ARG A 309 4.42 12.66 -4.12
C ARG A 309 5.43 11.89 -4.97
N ARG A 310 5.00 11.31 -6.08
CA ARG A 310 5.91 10.72 -7.05
C ARG A 310 6.99 11.72 -7.48
N ASN A 311 6.58 12.93 -7.86
CA ASN A 311 7.51 13.98 -8.25
C ASN A 311 8.44 14.41 -7.11
N PHE A 312 7.93 14.45 -5.88
CA PHE A 312 8.75 14.72 -4.69
C PHE A 312 9.81 13.65 -4.46
N ILE A 313 9.44 12.37 -4.52
CA ILE A 313 10.36 11.23 -4.30
C ILE A 313 11.43 11.20 -5.39
N LEU A 314 11.08 11.43 -6.66
CA LEU A 314 12.04 11.52 -7.77
C LEU A 314 13.07 12.63 -7.56
N LYS A 315 12.68 13.75 -6.95
CA LYS A 315 13.56 14.90 -6.68
C LYS A 315 14.35 14.77 -5.37
N SER A 316 14.00 13.83 -4.51
CA SER A 316 14.59 13.65 -3.17
C SER A 316 15.25 12.27 -3.00
N ALA A 317 14.49 11.29 -2.54
CA ALA A 317 14.98 9.96 -2.20
C ALA A 317 15.53 9.19 -3.42
N ALA A 318 14.84 9.30 -4.55
CA ALA A 318 15.24 8.68 -5.80
C ALA A 318 16.09 9.58 -6.70
N ARG A 319 16.53 10.74 -6.18
CA ARG A 319 17.38 11.65 -6.95
C ARG A 319 18.76 11.03 -7.19
N ASP A 320 19.01 10.72 -8.44
CA ASP A 320 20.31 10.28 -8.92
C ASP A 320 20.51 10.78 -10.35
N THR A 321 21.62 11.42 -10.61
CA THR A 321 21.97 11.94 -11.93
C THR A 321 22.79 10.96 -12.75
N LYS A 322 23.16 9.82 -12.18
CA LYS A 322 24.02 8.79 -12.78
C LYS A 322 23.26 7.54 -13.24
N HIS A 323 21.93 7.51 -13.05
CA HIS A 323 21.14 6.37 -13.57
C HIS A 323 21.15 6.35 -15.11
N PRO A 324 20.99 5.18 -15.72
CA PRO A 324 20.81 5.04 -17.17
C PRO A 324 19.60 5.85 -17.66
N ASN A 325 19.64 6.26 -18.92
CA ASN A 325 18.46 6.78 -19.58
C ASN A 325 17.42 5.67 -19.71
N GLN A 326 16.13 6.04 -19.61
CA GLN A 326 15.04 5.10 -19.80
C GLN A 326 15.12 4.49 -21.21
N PRO A 327 15.20 3.15 -21.34
CA PRO A 327 15.23 2.49 -22.64
C PRO A 327 13.83 2.52 -23.30
N THR A 328 13.82 2.50 -24.62
CA THR A 328 12.61 2.21 -25.39
C THR A 328 12.56 0.73 -25.73
N ILE A 329 11.37 0.13 -25.76
CA ILE A 329 11.15 -1.26 -26.12
C ILE A 329 10.26 -1.30 -27.37
N THR A 330 10.63 -2.16 -28.31
CA THR A 330 9.87 -2.43 -29.53
C THR A 330 9.61 -3.91 -29.63
N TYR A 331 8.38 -4.29 -29.95
CA TYR A 331 8.06 -5.65 -30.34
C TYR A 331 8.66 -5.95 -31.72
N VAL A 332 9.32 -7.10 -31.84
CA VAL A 332 10.01 -7.54 -33.07
C VAL A 332 9.67 -8.99 -33.45
N GLY A 333 8.61 -9.53 -32.87
CA GLY A 333 8.04 -10.81 -33.27
C GLY A 333 7.13 -10.69 -34.51
N SER A 334 6.37 -11.74 -34.82
CA SER A 334 5.38 -11.70 -35.91
C SER A 334 4.16 -10.87 -35.52
N ASP A 335 3.51 -10.24 -36.50
CA ASP A 335 2.34 -9.36 -36.30
C ASP A 335 1.13 -10.08 -35.66
N SER A 336 1.07 -11.41 -35.74
CA SER A 336 0.05 -12.21 -35.05
C SER A 336 0.25 -12.33 -33.54
N HIS A 337 1.35 -11.84 -32.99
CA HIS A 337 1.71 -11.89 -31.56
C HIS A 337 1.54 -13.31 -30.97
N PRO A 338 2.16 -14.35 -31.53
CA PRO A 338 2.00 -15.70 -31.02
C PRO A 338 2.52 -15.80 -29.58
N VAL A 339 1.71 -16.33 -28.67
CA VAL A 339 2.03 -16.41 -27.23
C VAL A 339 3.33 -17.15 -26.91
N ASN A 340 3.77 -18.05 -27.80
CA ASN A 340 5.01 -18.80 -27.67
C ASN A 340 6.17 -18.23 -28.51
N GLY A 341 6.03 -17.04 -29.07
CA GLY A 341 7.02 -16.44 -29.97
C GLY A 341 7.21 -14.95 -29.75
N LEU A 342 6.87 -14.45 -28.57
CA LEU A 342 7.00 -13.03 -28.25
C LEU A 342 8.48 -12.63 -28.19
N ARG A 343 8.85 -11.60 -28.95
CA ARG A 343 10.22 -11.08 -29.04
C ARG A 343 10.22 -9.58 -28.91
N PHE A 344 11.15 -9.07 -28.11
CA PHE A 344 11.30 -7.64 -27.85
C PHE A 344 12.73 -7.17 -28.09
N ARG A 345 12.87 -5.90 -28.48
CA ARG A 345 14.14 -5.23 -28.69
C ARG A 345 14.17 -3.95 -27.87
N SER A 346 15.26 -3.73 -27.14
CA SER A 346 15.51 -2.45 -26.44
C SER A 346 16.35 -1.50 -27.30
N SER A 347 16.22 -0.19 -27.04
CA SER A 347 17.20 0.77 -27.49
C SER A 347 18.59 0.45 -26.93
N PRO A 348 19.69 0.95 -27.56
CA PRO A 348 21.01 0.81 -26.97
C PRO A 348 21.09 1.39 -25.56
N PHE A 349 21.94 0.79 -24.72
CA PHE A 349 22.27 1.36 -23.42
C PHE A 349 22.82 2.77 -23.58
N SER A 350 22.30 3.71 -22.78
CA SER A 350 22.79 5.07 -22.71
C SER A 350 22.62 5.64 -21.31
N GLY A 351 23.46 6.59 -20.92
CA GLY A 351 23.38 7.24 -19.60
C GLY A 351 24.60 8.12 -19.32
N ARG A 352 24.50 8.95 -18.30
CA ARG A 352 25.56 9.91 -17.94
C ARG A 352 26.62 9.34 -17.00
N GLY A 353 26.48 8.13 -16.53
CA GLY A 353 27.17 7.76 -15.30
C GLY A 353 27.99 6.51 -15.32
N GLY A 354 28.17 5.82 -16.41
CA GLY A 354 28.96 4.64 -16.26
C GLY A 354 28.95 3.66 -17.42
N LYS A 355 29.68 2.59 -17.21
CA LYS A 355 29.67 1.42 -18.07
C LYS A 355 28.41 0.61 -17.80
N PHE A 356 27.92 -0.09 -18.81
CA PHE A 356 26.90 -1.11 -18.63
C PHE A 356 27.36 -2.14 -17.58
N ALA A 357 26.51 -2.42 -16.61
CA ALA A 357 26.78 -3.38 -15.54
C ALA A 357 25.89 -4.61 -15.60
N GLY A 358 24.67 -4.44 -16.07
CA GLY A 358 23.69 -5.50 -16.20
C GLY A 358 22.33 -4.97 -16.66
N MET A 359 21.50 -5.87 -17.12
CA MET A 359 20.09 -5.58 -17.46
C MET A 359 19.20 -6.73 -17.05
N LYS A 360 17.93 -6.44 -16.89
CA LYS A 360 16.89 -7.43 -16.56
C LYS A 360 15.64 -7.14 -17.37
N TRP A 361 15.13 -8.15 -18.05
CA TRP A 361 13.84 -8.09 -18.73
C TRP A 361 12.74 -8.59 -17.82
N ARG A 362 11.55 -8.03 -17.98
CA ARG A 362 10.35 -8.52 -17.28
C ARG A 362 9.13 -8.43 -18.17
N LEU A 363 8.18 -9.33 -17.91
CA LEU A 363 6.83 -9.34 -18.44
C LEU A 363 5.85 -9.35 -17.27
N ALA A 364 4.85 -8.52 -17.31
CA ALA A 364 3.78 -8.52 -16.32
C ALA A 364 2.42 -8.54 -17.03
N GLU A 365 1.49 -9.34 -16.53
CA GLU A 365 0.09 -9.24 -16.90
C GLU A 365 -0.47 -7.92 -16.34
N VAL A 366 -1.29 -7.24 -17.15
CA VAL A 366 -1.95 -5.98 -16.79
C VAL A 366 -3.40 -6.02 -17.21
N SER A 367 -4.24 -5.19 -16.64
CA SER A 367 -5.65 -5.09 -17.07
C SER A 367 -5.75 -4.54 -18.48
N ALA A 368 -6.76 -4.99 -19.22
CA ALA A 368 -7.13 -4.39 -20.49
C ALA A 368 -7.37 -2.87 -20.34
N PRO A 369 -7.07 -2.06 -21.37
CA PRO A 369 -7.29 -0.61 -21.30
C PRO A 369 -8.74 -0.20 -21.03
N ASP A 370 -9.69 -1.02 -21.47
CA ASP A 370 -11.15 -0.84 -21.35
C ASP A 370 -11.77 -1.66 -20.21
N ALA A 371 -10.96 -2.36 -19.41
CA ALA A 371 -11.46 -3.12 -18.27
C ALA A 371 -12.14 -2.19 -17.25
N PRO A 372 -13.26 -2.63 -16.65
CA PRO A 372 -13.92 -1.85 -15.60
C PRO A 372 -12.95 -1.61 -14.43
N PRO A 373 -13.15 -0.56 -13.66
CA PRO A 373 -12.32 -0.30 -12.46
C PRO A 373 -12.33 -1.47 -11.48
N TYR A 374 -13.46 -2.10 -11.30
CA TYR A 374 -13.64 -3.27 -10.44
C TYR A 374 -14.54 -4.31 -11.13
N ASP A 375 -14.14 -5.57 -11.08
CA ASP A 375 -14.92 -6.73 -11.50
C ASP A 375 -14.80 -7.81 -10.40
N PRO A 376 -15.86 -8.13 -9.66
CA PRO A 376 -15.77 -9.12 -8.57
C PRO A 376 -15.38 -10.52 -9.05
N ALA A 377 -15.58 -10.84 -10.34
CA ALA A 377 -15.21 -12.14 -10.92
C ALA A 377 -13.74 -12.22 -11.34
N GLN A 378 -13.06 -11.09 -11.49
CA GLN A 378 -11.70 -11.05 -12.04
C GLN A 378 -10.80 -10.12 -11.24
N PRO A 379 -10.01 -10.66 -10.29
CA PRO A 379 -9.02 -9.86 -9.56
C PRO A 379 -8.08 -9.12 -10.51
N ARG A 380 -7.88 -7.84 -10.24
CA ARG A 380 -7.02 -7.00 -11.05
C ARG A 380 -5.55 -7.43 -10.96
N PRO A 381 -4.86 -7.68 -12.08
CA PRO A 381 -3.41 -7.81 -12.09
C PRO A 381 -2.76 -6.42 -11.98
N TYR A 382 -1.68 -6.33 -11.23
CA TYR A 382 -0.86 -5.13 -11.11
C TYR A 382 0.52 -5.35 -11.71
N GLU A 383 1.02 -4.36 -12.43
CA GLU A 383 2.30 -4.47 -13.16
C GLU A 383 3.48 -4.81 -12.25
N ILE A 384 3.45 -4.40 -10.99
CA ILE A 384 4.53 -4.72 -10.05
C ILE A 384 4.68 -6.24 -9.81
N ASN A 385 3.63 -7.02 -10.02
CA ASN A 385 3.64 -8.48 -9.94
C ASN A 385 4.07 -9.05 -11.29
N ALA A 386 5.37 -9.31 -11.45
CA ALA A 386 5.87 -9.86 -12.70
C ALA A 386 5.34 -11.27 -12.97
N THR A 387 4.84 -11.50 -14.18
CA THR A 387 4.56 -12.86 -14.69
C THR A 387 5.87 -13.61 -14.93
N TRP A 388 6.89 -12.89 -15.33
CA TRP A 388 8.22 -13.43 -15.58
C TRP A 388 9.29 -12.33 -15.50
N GLU A 389 10.48 -12.72 -15.02
CA GLU A 389 11.68 -11.90 -15.06
C GLU A 389 12.87 -12.76 -15.53
N SER A 390 13.74 -12.18 -16.33
CA SER A 390 15.01 -12.81 -16.66
C SER A 390 15.97 -12.79 -15.47
N ASP A 391 17.00 -13.62 -15.51
CA ASP A 391 18.19 -13.38 -14.72
C ASP A 391 18.83 -12.03 -15.06
N VAL A 392 19.71 -11.56 -14.20
CA VAL A 392 20.52 -10.37 -14.52
C VAL A 392 21.51 -10.75 -15.61
N LEU A 393 21.40 -10.09 -16.77
CA LEU A 393 22.29 -10.28 -17.90
C LEU A 393 23.47 -9.31 -17.75
N ASP A 394 24.66 -9.84 -17.59
CA ASP A 394 25.93 -9.09 -17.44
C ASP A 394 26.42 -8.50 -18.77
N LYS A 395 25.88 -8.97 -19.89
CA LYS A 395 26.14 -8.46 -21.24
C LYS A 395 24.90 -7.78 -21.80
N PHE A 396 25.10 -6.65 -22.48
CA PHE A 396 23.99 -5.97 -23.13
C PHE A 396 23.35 -6.86 -24.20
N THR A 397 22.17 -7.37 -23.92
CA THR A 397 21.37 -8.22 -24.78
C THR A 397 20.23 -7.42 -25.37
N ARG A 398 20.43 -6.90 -26.58
CA ARG A 398 19.49 -5.98 -27.22
C ARG A 398 18.11 -6.59 -27.47
N GLU A 399 18.06 -7.89 -27.75
CA GLU A 399 16.81 -8.61 -28.04
C GLU A 399 16.64 -9.78 -27.08
N ILE A 400 15.38 -10.03 -26.73
CA ILE A 400 14.97 -11.18 -25.92
C ILE A 400 13.81 -11.90 -26.61
N ALA A 401 13.88 -13.23 -26.67
CA ALA A 401 12.74 -14.08 -26.92
C ALA A 401 12.20 -14.56 -25.57
N LEU A 402 10.92 -14.36 -25.33
CA LEU A 402 10.31 -14.80 -24.07
C LEU A 402 10.16 -16.33 -24.07
N PRO A 403 10.31 -16.99 -22.91
CA PRO A 403 9.99 -18.40 -22.77
C PRO A 403 8.55 -18.71 -23.20
N SER A 404 8.34 -19.90 -23.74
CA SER A 404 6.99 -20.37 -24.11
C SER A 404 6.12 -20.55 -22.86
N GLY A 405 4.82 -20.37 -23.00
CA GLY A 405 3.84 -20.64 -21.94
C GLY A 405 3.69 -19.55 -20.89
N LEU A 406 4.37 -18.41 -21.03
CA LEU A 406 4.24 -17.27 -20.11
C LEU A 406 2.98 -16.45 -20.36
N ALA A 407 2.66 -16.22 -21.61
CA ALA A 407 1.51 -15.39 -21.99
C ALA A 407 0.31 -16.28 -22.37
N LYS A 408 -0.89 -15.76 -22.15
CA LYS A 408 -2.17 -16.40 -22.47
C LYS A 408 -2.90 -15.59 -23.54
N VAL A 409 -3.62 -16.26 -24.42
CA VAL A 409 -4.46 -15.61 -25.44
C VAL A 409 -5.59 -14.84 -24.76
N GLY A 410 -5.84 -13.62 -25.21
CA GLY A 410 -6.89 -12.77 -24.65
C GLY A 410 -6.49 -11.95 -23.41
N TYR A 411 -5.24 -12.07 -22.97
CA TYR A 411 -4.71 -11.31 -21.83
C TYR A 411 -3.78 -10.21 -22.30
N TRP A 412 -3.63 -9.17 -21.50
CA TRP A 412 -2.78 -8.02 -21.78
C TRP A 412 -1.50 -8.08 -20.97
N TYR A 413 -0.39 -7.76 -21.61
CA TYR A 413 0.92 -7.82 -20.98
C TYR A 413 1.74 -6.56 -21.25
N ARG A 414 2.58 -6.20 -20.31
CA ARG A 414 3.57 -5.14 -20.46
C ARG A 414 4.97 -5.71 -20.32
N ALA A 415 5.81 -5.45 -21.32
CA ALA A 415 7.22 -5.80 -21.28
C ALA A 415 8.04 -4.58 -20.84
N ARG A 416 9.02 -4.81 -19.97
CA ARG A 416 9.99 -3.79 -19.56
C ARG A 416 11.40 -4.35 -19.53
N VAL A 417 12.39 -3.44 -19.58
CA VAL A 417 13.80 -3.72 -19.34
C VAL A 417 14.37 -2.63 -18.44
N ARG A 418 15.21 -3.02 -17.51
CA ARG A 418 15.92 -2.12 -16.61
C ARG A 418 17.40 -2.43 -16.55
#